data_7dad462003ff33f9fe54aab05a867335
#
_entry.id   7dad462003ff33f9fe54aab05a867335
#
_cell.length_a   1.000
_cell.length_b   1.000
_cell.length_c   1.000
_cell.angle_alpha   90.00
_cell.angle_beta   90.00
_cell.angle_gamma   90.00
#
_symmetry.space_group_name_H-M   'P 1'
#
loop_
_entity.id
_entity.type
_entity.pdbx_description
1 polymer ?
#
loop_
_entity_poly.entity_id
_entity_poly.type
_entity_poly.pdbx_seq_one_letter_code
_entity_poly.pdbx_strand_id
1 'polypeptide(L)'
;MAWKKTFRREHGKARFDLPDVRLLFDGFHPWTLAVSAVLVCVVTACSISYKFNGASINYDIVKTISFANFPNRSAAFVWGPMESMFNTELQDRYMRQTKLKQVRSGGDLELSGEITNYDAYNKGVGSDGYSTMAELKMTVNVRFTNNSNHTEDFEQQYSASQEYNSSSSLSSVQEELVTQMIEDIVDQIFNDTVANW
;
A
#
# COMPACT_ATOMS: atom_id res chain seq x y z
N MET A 1 -36.33 -31.99 -62.56
CA MET A 1 -37.34 -32.37 -61.57
C MET A 1 -36.98 -31.74 -60.22
N ALA A 2 -37.84 -30.82 -59.78
CA ALA A 2 -37.66 -29.98 -58.63
C ALA A 2 -38.09 -30.65 -57.33
N TRP A 3 -37.35 -30.44 -56.25
CA TRP A 3 -37.90 -30.63 -54.90
C TRP A 3 -37.42 -29.47 -54.00
N LYS A 4 -38.23 -28.45 -53.87
CA LYS A 4 -38.15 -27.42 -52.83
C LYS A 4 -38.66 -28.02 -51.53
N LYS A 5 -37.83 -28.17 -50.50
CA LYS A 5 -38.28 -28.37 -49.13
C LYS A 5 -38.32 -26.99 -48.41
N THR A 6 -39.53 -26.59 -48.16
CA THR A 6 -39.90 -25.42 -47.37
C THR A 6 -39.58 -25.68 -45.88
N PHE A 7 -38.65 -24.97 -45.30
CA PHE A 7 -38.36 -25.01 -43.86
C PHE A 7 -39.21 -23.96 -43.15
N ARG A 8 -40.27 -24.39 -42.49
CA ARG A 8 -41.13 -23.52 -41.67
C ARG A 8 -40.43 -23.31 -40.32
N ARG A 9 -40.02 -22.08 -40.03
CA ARG A 9 -39.42 -21.67 -38.78
C ARG A 9 -40.56 -21.38 -37.79
N GLU A 10 -40.79 -22.25 -36.82
CA GLU A 10 -41.69 -21.98 -35.69
C GLU A 10 -40.96 -21.12 -34.67
N HIS A 11 -41.45 -19.89 -34.51
CA HIS A 11 -41.04 -18.99 -33.40
C HIS A 11 -41.83 -19.37 -32.14
N GLY A 12 -41.26 -20.29 -31.35
CA GLY A 12 -41.70 -20.49 -29.97
C GLY A 12 -41.19 -19.32 -29.11
N LYS A 13 -42.11 -18.37 -28.81
CA LYS A 13 -41.86 -17.36 -27.75
C LYS A 13 -41.98 -18.08 -26.41
N ALA A 14 -40.82 -18.42 -25.80
CA ALA A 14 -40.79 -18.78 -24.41
C ALA A 14 -41.14 -17.52 -23.57
N ARG A 15 -42.36 -17.49 -23.05
CA ARG A 15 -42.76 -16.49 -22.07
C ARG A 15 -42.19 -16.92 -20.74
N PHE A 16 -41.16 -16.20 -20.31
CA PHE A 16 -40.62 -16.32 -18.95
C PHE A 16 -41.65 -15.69 -18.03
N ASP A 17 -42.45 -16.49 -17.36
CA ASP A 17 -43.33 -16.05 -16.28
C ASP A 17 -42.44 -15.78 -15.06
N LEU A 18 -42.17 -14.50 -14.82
CA LEU A 18 -41.56 -14.08 -13.57
C LEU A 18 -42.55 -14.30 -12.44
N PRO A 19 -42.16 -14.98 -11.35
CA PRO A 19 -43.07 -15.15 -10.22
C PRO A 19 -43.41 -13.75 -9.65
N ASP A 20 -44.68 -13.62 -9.31
CA ASP A 20 -45.29 -12.36 -8.82
C ASP A 20 -44.59 -11.95 -7.52
N VAL A 21 -43.72 -10.93 -7.61
CA VAL A 21 -42.88 -10.43 -6.47
C VAL A 21 -43.80 -9.79 -5.40
N ARG A 22 -45.06 -9.61 -5.67
CA ARG A 22 -46.03 -8.99 -4.74
C ARG A 22 -46.34 -9.87 -3.52
N LEU A 23 -46.21 -11.19 -3.61
CA LEU A 23 -46.52 -12.10 -2.51
C LEU A 23 -45.40 -12.21 -1.44
N LEU A 24 -44.22 -11.63 -1.69
CA LEU A 24 -43.13 -11.64 -0.72
C LEU A 24 -43.15 -10.44 0.26
N PHE A 25 -44.01 -9.46 0.06
CA PHE A 25 -44.01 -8.23 0.87
C PHE A 25 -45.19 -8.08 1.85
N ASP A 26 -46.17 -9.01 1.85
CA ASP A 26 -47.38 -8.90 2.68
C ASP A 26 -47.23 -9.23 4.18
N GLY A 27 -45.99 -9.47 4.62
CA GLY A 27 -45.72 -9.77 6.01
C GLY A 27 -44.75 -8.84 6.76
N PHE A 28 -44.19 -7.86 6.09
CA PHE A 28 -43.19 -6.97 6.70
C PHE A 28 -43.79 -5.68 7.22
N HIS A 29 -43.74 -5.46 8.52
CA HIS A 29 -44.10 -4.18 9.15
C HIS A 29 -43.21 -3.08 8.54
N PRO A 30 -43.80 -1.86 8.23
CA PRO A 30 -43.05 -0.76 7.63
C PRO A 30 -41.82 -0.34 8.44
N TRP A 31 -41.79 -0.63 9.73
CA TRP A 31 -40.65 -0.40 10.60
C TRP A 31 -39.46 -1.33 10.28
N THR A 32 -39.72 -2.59 9.95
CA THR A 32 -38.63 -3.53 9.61
C THR A 32 -37.98 -3.18 8.28
N LEU A 33 -38.72 -2.67 7.32
CA LEU A 33 -38.19 -2.16 6.04
C LEU A 33 -37.36 -0.89 6.26
N ALA A 34 -37.79 0.01 7.14
CA ALA A 34 -37.03 1.21 7.47
C ALA A 34 -35.69 0.87 8.18
N VAL A 35 -35.71 -0.06 9.12
CA VAL A 35 -34.48 -0.52 9.82
C VAL A 35 -33.53 -1.23 8.85
N SER A 36 -34.05 -2.06 7.95
CA SER A 36 -33.25 -2.74 6.93
C SER A 36 -32.62 -1.76 5.94
N ALA A 37 -33.37 -0.72 5.52
CA ALA A 37 -32.83 0.33 4.62
C ALA A 37 -31.73 1.15 5.28
N VAL A 38 -31.88 1.50 6.57
CA VAL A 38 -30.83 2.20 7.34
C VAL A 38 -29.60 1.32 7.52
N LEU A 39 -29.76 0.04 7.79
CA LEU A 39 -28.65 -0.90 7.94
C LEU A 39 -27.84 -1.06 6.63
N VAL A 40 -28.51 -1.12 5.49
CA VAL A 40 -27.88 -1.17 4.17
C VAL A 40 -27.12 0.13 3.86
N CYS A 41 -27.66 1.30 4.23
CA CYS A 41 -26.97 2.58 4.05
C CYS A 41 -25.69 2.71 4.90
N VAL A 42 -25.66 2.14 6.10
CA VAL A 42 -24.46 2.18 6.98
C VAL A 42 -23.34 1.31 6.44
N VAL A 43 -23.64 0.20 5.78
CA VAL A 43 -22.62 -0.71 5.23
C VAL A 43 -21.95 -0.12 3.97
N THR A 44 -22.63 0.76 3.23
CA THR A 44 -22.07 1.39 2.02
C THR A 44 -21.23 2.64 2.31
N ALA A 45 -21.21 3.15 3.55
CA ALA A 45 -20.47 4.36 3.91
C ALA A 45 -18.96 4.14 4.12
N CYS A 46 -18.48 2.90 4.19
CA CYS A 46 -17.05 2.57 4.32
C CYS A 46 -16.45 2.13 2.98
N SER A 47 -16.58 2.93 1.93
CA SER A 47 -15.71 2.77 0.78
C SER A 47 -14.39 3.47 1.07
N ILE A 48 -13.44 2.74 1.65
CA ILE A 48 -12.03 3.14 1.62
C ILE A 48 -11.65 3.07 0.13
N SER A 49 -11.66 4.22 -0.52
CA SER A 49 -11.14 4.34 -1.88
C SER A 49 -9.62 4.23 -1.81
N TYR A 50 -9.10 3.02 -1.85
CA TYR A 50 -7.72 2.80 -2.28
C TYR A 50 -7.67 3.21 -3.75
N LYS A 51 -7.26 4.43 -4.03
CA LYS A 51 -6.77 4.78 -5.35
C LYS A 51 -5.43 4.05 -5.53
N PHE A 52 -5.48 2.84 -6.05
CA PHE A 52 -4.33 2.28 -6.74
C PHE A 52 -4.11 3.13 -7.99
N ASN A 53 -3.27 4.14 -7.88
CA ASN A 53 -2.71 4.78 -9.05
C ASN A 53 -1.65 3.81 -9.61
N GLY A 54 -2.10 2.78 -10.33
CA GLY A 54 -1.23 1.86 -11.05
C GLY A 54 -0.63 2.54 -12.27
N ALA A 55 0.36 3.38 -12.06
CA ALA A 55 1.15 3.94 -13.15
C ALA A 55 2.45 3.16 -13.26
N SER A 56 2.48 2.17 -14.13
CA SER A 56 3.74 1.70 -14.72
C SER A 56 4.46 2.92 -15.31
N ILE A 57 5.74 3.13 -14.92
CA ILE A 57 6.52 4.27 -15.42
C ILE A 57 6.48 4.30 -16.96
N ASN A 58 6.00 5.39 -17.52
CA ASN A 58 6.13 5.63 -18.94
C ASN A 58 7.55 6.14 -19.24
N TYR A 59 8.47 5.24 -19.57
CA TYR A 59 9.87 5.58 -19.85
C TYR A 59 10.08 6.45 -21.10
N ASP A 60 9.05 6.70 -21.91
CA ASP A 60 9.13 7.66 -23.01
C ASP A 60 9.09 9.12 -22.50
N ILE A 61 8.41 9.32 -21.36
CA ILE A 61 8.22 10.63 -20.71
C ILE A 61 9.16 10.76 -19.51
N VAL A 62 9.16 9.78 -18.60
CA VAL A 62 9.90 9.79 -17.33
C VAL A 62 11.23 9.06 -17.51
N LYS A 63 12.34 9.77 -17.43
CA LYS A 63 13.70 9.24 -17.70
C LYS A 63 14.65 9.41 -16.53
N THR A 64 14.35 10.35 -15.65
CA THR A 64 15.26 10.75 -14.56
C THR A 64 14.58 10.72 -13.21
N ILE A 65 15.39 10.47 -12.18
CA ILE A 65 14.95 10.52 -10.79
C ILE A 65 15.99 11.25 -9.94
N SER A 66 15.51 12.06 -9.01
CA SER A 66 16.34 12.71 -7.99
C SER A 66 15.92 12.28 -6.60
N PHE A 67 16.91 12.11 -5.73
CA PHE A 67 16.70 11.77 -4.33
C PHE A 67 17.24 12.91 -3.46
N ALA A 68 16.39 13.46 -2.60
CA ALA A 68 16.88 14.28 -1.50
C ALA A 68 17.45 13.37 -0.39
N ASN A 69 18.29 13.93 0.47
CA ASN A 69 18.75 13.19 1.64
C ASN A 69 17.58 13.00 2.61
N PHE A 70 17.46 11.79 3.18
CA PHE A 70 16.48 11.44 4.20
C PHE A 70 17.14 11.54 5.59
N PRO A 71 17.10 12.71 6.25
CA PRO A 71 17.72 12.87 7.54
C PRO A 71 16.97 12.11 8.62
N ASN A 72 17.71 11.66 9.64
CA ASN A 72 17.10 11.13 10.84
C ASN A 72 16.61 12.27 11.75
N ARG A 73 15.28 12.36 11.92
CA ARG A 73 14.58 13.31 12.80
C ARG A 73 13.95 12.61 14.01
N SER A 74 14.21 11.32 14.21
CA SER A 74 13.69 10.61 15.37
C SER A 74 14.22 11.23 16.67
N ALA A 75 13.32 11.45 17.64
CA ALA A 75 13.66 12.09 18.90
C ALA A 75 14.24 11.10 19.92
N ALA A 76 13.94 9.79 19.81
CA ALA A 76 14.18 8.83 20.86
C ALA A 76 15.56 8.15 20.75
N PHE A 77 16.02 7.88 19.53
CA PHE A 77 17.24 7.11 19.37
C PHE A 77 18.04 7.54 18.12
N VAL A 78 19.36 7.63 18.25
CA VAL A 78 20.24 7.96 17.13
C VAL A 78 21.26 6.84 16.96
N TRP A 79 21.18 6.13 15.84
CA TRP A 79 22.21 5.20 15.40
C TRP A 79 22.85 5.74 14.11
N GLY A 80 24.14 6.12 14.23
CA GLY A 80 24.82 6.90 13.18
C GLY A 80 24.76 6.35 11.76
N PRO A 81 24.92 5.03 11.53
CA PRO A 81 24.90 4.46 10.18
C PRO A 81 23.54 4.48 9.48
N MET A 82 22.42 4.54 10.21
CA MET A 82 21.07 4.33 9.69
C MET A 82 20.71 5.25 8.52
N GLU A 83 21.01 6.55 8.64
CA GLU A 83 20.70 7.53 7.60
C GLU A 83 21.42 7.19 6.28
N SER A 84 22.71 6.88 6.35
CA SER A 84 23.49 6.52 5.15
C SER A 84 23.05 5.20 4.54
N MET A 85 22.72 4.21 5.36
CA MET A 85 22.22 2.91 4.91
C MET A 85 20.89 3.06 4.19
N PHE A 86 19.94 3.83 4.77
CA PHE A 86 18.65 4.08 4.13
C PHE A 86 18.80 4.77 2.79
N ASN A 87 19.55 5.87 2.74
CA ASN A 87 19.75 6.62 1.50
C ASN A 87 20.45 5.77 0.41
N THR A 88 21.38 4.92 0.81
CA THR A 88 22.10 4.04 -0.14
C THR A 88 21.15 2.96 -0.68
N GLU A 89 20.44 2.22 0.18
CA GLU A 89 19.54 1.16 -0.26
C GLU A 89 18.41 1.69 -1.14
N LEU A 90 17.83 2.85 -0.76
CA LEU A 90 16.79 3.51 -1.57
C LEU A 90 17.29 3.79 -2.99
N GLN A 91 18.44 4.44 -3.13
CA GLN A 91 19.02 4.76 -4.44
C GLN A 91 19.38 3.49 -5.23
N ASP A 92 20.03 2.53 -4.58
CA ASP A 92 20.44 1.26 -5.18
C ASP A 92 19.23 0.46 -5.70
N ARG A 93 18.11 0.43 -4.98
CA ARG A 93 16.89 -0.25 -5.40
C ARG A 93 16.39 0.29 -6.72
N TYR A 94 16.27 1.62 -6.84
CA TYR A 94 15.80 2.24 -8.07
C TYR A 94 16.77 2.07 -9.23
N MET A 95 18.09 2.19 -8.98
CA MET A 95 19.09 2.02 -10.03
C MET A 95 19.20 0.59 -10.53
N ARG A 96 18.94 -0.41 -9.68
CA ARG A 96 18.97 -1.83 -10.07
C ARG A 96 17.69 -2.28 -10.78
N GLN A 97 16.53 -1.73 -10.42
CA GLN A 97 15.24 -2.26 -10.86
C GLN A 97 14.53 -1.36 -11.88
N THR A 98 15.03 -0.19 -12.17
CA THR A 98 14.45 0.71 -13.18
C THR A 98 15.46 1.11 -14.26
N LYS A 99 14.96 1.72 -15.33
CA LYS A 99 15.81 2.34 -16.38
C LYS A 99 16.04 3.82 -16.14
N LEU A 100 15.61 4.34 -14.99
CA LEU A 100 15.75 5.75 -14.65
C LEU A 100 17.23 6.12 -14.46
N LYS A 101 17.58 7.33 -14.83
CA LYS A 101 18.90 7.89 -14.59
C LYS A 101 18.85 8.80 -13.38
N GLN A 102 19.69 8.55 -12.39
CA GLN A 102 19.81 9.41 -11.23
C GLN A 102 20.41 10.77 -11.61
N VAL A 103 19.76 11.83 -11.15
CA VAL A 103 20.25 13.21 -11.24
C VAL A 103 20.29 13.84 -9.85
N ARG A 104 21.09 14.92 -9.69
CA ARG A 104 21.26 15.56 -8.37
C ARG A 104 19.99 16.26 -7.87
N SER A 105 19.24 16.87 -8.77
CA SER A 105 18.00 17.61 -8.50
C SER A 105 17.22 17.81 -9.78
N GLY A 106 15.91 18.06 -9.67
CA GLY A 106 15.07 18.35 -10.83
C GLY A 106 14.87 17.14 -11.75
N GLY A 107 14.81 15.94 -11.19
CA GLY A 107 14.43 14.74 -11.94
C GLY A 107 12.96 14.80 -12.36
N ASP A 108 12.59 13.98 -13.36
CA ASP A 108 11.18 13.80 -13.72
C ASP A 108 10.39 13.21 -12.54
N LEU A 109 11.05 12.36 -11.75
CA LEU A 109 10.58 11.92 -10.44
C LEU A 109 11.48 12.47 -9.34
N GLU A 110 10.89 12.85 -8.23
CA GLU A 110 11.60 13.31 -7.05
C GLU A 110 11.13 12.57 -5.81
N LEU A 111 12.07 12.04 -5.02
CA LEU A 111 11.85 11.45 -3.73
C LEU A 111 12.54 12.27 -2.65
N SER A 112 11.77 12.67 -1.66
CA SER A 112 12.25 13.38 -0.48
C SER A 112 11.54 12.88 0.77
N GLY A 113 12.11 13.12 1.94
CA GLY A 113 11.47 12.70 3.18
C GLY A 113 12.41 12.75 4.37
N GLU A 114 11.99 12.10 5.44
CA GLU A 114 12.74 12.03 6.68
C GLU A 114 12.39 10.77 7.49
N ILE A 115 13.34 10.27 8.26
CA ILE A 115 13.09 9.21 9.25
C ILE A 115 12.49 9.89 10.49
N THR A 116 11.21 9.64 10.75
CA THR A 116 10.43 10.32 11.78
C THR A 116 10.43 9.59 13.11
N ASN A 117 10.56 8.25 13.08
CA ASN A 117 10.63 7.44 14.29
C ASN A 117 11.64 6.31 14.15
N TYR A 118 12.39 6.08 15.22
CA TYR A 118 13.26 4.94 15.41
C TYR A 118 13.35 4.66 16.91
N ASP A 119 12.66 3.62 17.38
CA ASP A 119 12.56 3.34 18.81
C ASP A 119 12.36 1.85 19.09
N ALA A 120 12.69 1.43 20.31
CA ALA A 120 12.54 0.08 20.78
C ALA A 120 11.45 -0.01 21.84
N TYR A 121 10.53 -0.96 21.67
CA TYR A 121 9.38 -1.18 22.54
C TYR A 121 9.43 -2.58 23.16
N ASN A 122 9.05 -2.70 24.42
CA ASN A 122 8.86 -4.01 25.03
C ASN A 122 7.54 -4.64 24.55
N LYS A 123 7.59 -5.87 24.07
CA LYS A 123 6.44 -6.60 23.53
C LYS A 123 6.07 -7.75 24.46
N GLY A 124 4.99 -7.56 25.20
CA GLY A 124 4.46 -8.58 26.11
C GLY A 124 5.23 -8.74 27.41
N VAL A 125 4.54 -9.24 28.41
CA VAL A 125 5.11 -9.61 29.70
C VAL A 125 4.89 -11.11 29.84
N GLY A 126 5.95 -11.87 30.08
CA GLY A 126 5.88 -13.29 30.39
C GLY A 126 5.13 -13.52 31.70
N SER A 127 4.76 -14.78 32.00
CA SER A 127 4.12 -15.15 33.23
C SER A 127 4.96 -14.89 34.50
N ASP A 128 6.24 -14.65 34.31
CA ASP A 128 7.24 -14.27 35.34
C ASP A 128 7.37 -12.75 35.55
N GLY A 129 6.57 -11.93 34.81
CA GLY A 129 6.57 -10.48 34.91
C GLY A 129 7.65 -9.78 34.06
N TYR A 130 8.48 -10.52 33.29
CA TYR A 130 9.51 -9.96 32.43
C TYR A 130 9.11 -10.02 30.95
N SER A 131 9.44 -8.99 30.18
CA SER A 131 9.31 -9.03 28.74
C SER A 131 10.40 -9.94 28.17
N THR A 132 9.99 -10.94 27.40
CA THR A 132 10.91 -11.84 26.70
C THR A 132 11.28 -11.37 25.32
N MET A 133 10.45 -10.49 24.74
CA MET A 133 10.64 -9.95 23.40
C MET A 133 10.57 -8.43 23.42
N ALA A 134 11.40 -7.82 22.62
CA ALA A 134 11.38 -6.40 22.29
C ALA A 134 11.17 -6.23 20.78
N GLU A 135 10.60 -5.12 20.38
CA GLU A 135 10.34 -4.75 19.01
C GLU A 135 11.06 -3.44 18.69
N LEU A 136 11.90 -3.46 17.67
CA LEU A 136 12.49 -2.26 17.09
C LEU A 136 11.62 -1.80 15.93
N LYS A 137 11.26 -0.52 15.91
CA LYS A 137 10.39 0.04 14.88
C LYS A 137 11.02 1.26 14.23
N MET A 138 10.92 1.33 12.91
CA MET A 138 11.31 2.48 12.10
C MET A 138 10.10 3.01 11.34
N THR A 139 10.00 4.36 11.24
CA THR A 139 8.98 5.02 10.41
C THR A 139 9.66 6.11 9.59
N VAL A 140 9.33 6.17 8.32
CA VAL A 140 9.84 7.14 7.35
C VAL A 140 8.66 7.87 6.72
N ASN A 141 8.70 9.19 6.72
CA ASN A 141 7.77 10.00 5.93
C ASN A 141 8.38 10.26 4.56
N VAL A 142 7.65 9.95 3.51
CA VAL A 142 8.12 10.06 2.12
C VAL A 142 7.18 10.96 1.35
N ARG A 143 7.77 11.91 0.63
CA ARG A 143 7.08 12.72 -0.38
C ARG A 143 7.59 12.31 -1.75
N PHE A 144 6.69 11.86 -2.58
CA PHE A 144 6.91 11.56 -3.99
C PHE A 144 6.31 12.65 -4.86
N THR A 145 7.08 13.14 -5.83
CA THR A 145 6.63 14.12 -6.80
C THR A 145 6.94 13.62 -8.20
N ASN A 146 5.91 13.60 -9.05
CA ASN A 146 6.05 13.34 -10.49
C ASN A 146 5.91 14.65 -11.25
N ASN A 147 7.04 15.24 -11.65
CA ASN A 147 7.08 16.50 -12.39
C ASN A 147 6.44 16.42 -13.79
N SER A 148 6.21 15.21 -14.31
CA SER A 148 5.49 14.98 -15.57
C SER A 148 3.98 14.86 -15.38
N ASN A 149 3.52 14.48 -14.18
CA ASN A 149 2.11 14.30 -13.84
C ASN A 149 1.85 14.49 -12.34
N HIS A 150 1.60 15.70 -11.91
CA HIS A 150 1.36 16.04 -10.50
C HIS A 150 0.12 15.39 -9.88
N THR A 151 -0.73 14.70 -10.66
CA THR A 151 -1.85 13.93 -10.09
C THR A 151 -1.39 12.66 -9.37
N GLU A 152 -0.15 12.28 -9.55
CA GLU A 152 0.49 11.13 -8.93
C GLU A 152 1.31 11.52 -7.69
N ASP A 153 1.41 12.79 -7.38
CA ASP A 153 2.11 13.27 -6.19
C ASP A 153 1.42 12.78 -4.92
N PHE A 154 2.21 12.34 -3.96
CA PHE A 154 1.69 11.94 -2.66
C PHE A 154 2.71 12.15 -1.54
N GLU A 155 2.22 12.17 -0.31
CA GLU A 155 3.02 12.11 0.91
C GLU A 155 2.46 11.01 1.79
N GLN A 156 3.31 10.07 2.20
CA GLN A 156 2.90 8.88 2.94
C GLN A 156 3.97 8.45 3.93
N GLN A 157 3.51 7.85 5.04
CA GLN A 157 4.37 7.22 6.03
C GLN A 157 4.48 5.72 5.79
N TYR A 158 5.71 5.22 5.79
CA TYR A 158 6.05 3.82 5.72
C TYR A 158 6.68 3.38 7.04
N SER A 159 6.38 2.19 7.49
CA SER A 159 6.98 1.68 8.71
C SER A 159 7.26 0.19 8.62
N ALA A 160 8.35 -0.22 9.25
CA ALA A 160 8.71 -1.61 9.48
C ALA A 160 9.12 -1.82 10.92
N SER A 161 8.98 -3.05 11.39
CA SER A 161 9.43 -3.43 12.73
C SER A 161 9.99 -4.85 12.73
N GLN A 162 10.97 -5.06 13.60
CA GLN A 162 11.62 -6.36 13.78
C GLN A 162 11.68 -6.71 15.27
N GLU A 163 11.37 -7.96 15.59
CA GLU A 163 11.40 -8.45 16.96
C GLU A 163 12.77 -9.04 17.31
N TYR A 164 13.21 -8.84 18.54
CA TYR A 164 14.41 -9.46 19.05
C TYR A 164 14.24 -9.87 20.52
N ASN A 165 15.08 -10.80 20.97
CA ASN A 165 15.02 -11.25 22.36
C ASN A 165 15.51 -10.14 23.29
N SER A 166 14.70 -9.76 24.29
CA SER A 166 15.02 -8.69 25.24
C SER A 166 16.24 -9.00 26.14
N SER A 167 16.68 -10.26 26.19
CA SER A 167 17.93 -10.63 26.84
C SER A 167 19.19 -10.28 26.03
N SER A 168 19.04 -10.03 24.72
CA SER A 168 20.13 -9.58 23.87
C SER A 168 20.29 -8.06 23.97
N SER A 169 21.54 -7.57 23.93
CA SER A 169 21.74 -6.12 23.86
C SER A 169 21.30 -5.63 22.45
N LEU A 170 20.56 -4.53 22.39
CA LEU A 170 20.15 -3.95 21.11
C LEU A 170 21.36 -3.72 20.20
N SER A 171 22.47 -3.26 20.74
CA SER A 171 23.70 -2.99 19.97
C SER A 171 24.28 -4.22 19.27
N SER A 172 24.00 -5.43 19.74
CA SER A 172 24.50 -6.66 19.13
C SER A 172 23.67 -7.15 17.93
N VAL A 173 22.42 -6.72 17.82
CA VAL A 173 21.46 -7.15 16.77
C VAL A 173 21.01 -5.98 15.89
N GLN A 174 21.33 -4.77 16.27
CA GLN A 174 20.81 -3.53 15.68
C GLN A 174 21.08 -3.40 14.20
N GLU A 175 22.28 -3.71 13.75
CA GLU A 175 22.66 -3.59 12.33
C GLU A 175 21.83 -4.52 11.44
N GLU A 176 21.64 -5.77 11.87
CA GLU A 176 20.83 -6.74 11.14
C GLU A 176 19.36 -6.32 11.09
N LEU A 177 18.79 -5.94 12.25
CA LEU A 177 17.39 -5.52 12.35
C LEU A 177 17.12 -4.26 11.52
N VAL A 178 18.02 -3.28 11.56
CA VAL A 178 17.89 -2.04 10.78
C VAL A 178 18.00 -2.33 9.28
N THR A 179 18.90 -3.20 8.88
CA THR A 179 19.02 -3.60 7.46
C THR A 179 17.71 -4.18 6.95
N GLN A 180 17.13 -5.13 7.68
CA GLN A 180 15.82 -5.74 7.30
C GLN A 180 14.69 -4.69 7.25
N MET A 181 14.61 -3.80 8.24
CA MET A 181 13.59 -2.75 8.24
C MET A 181 13.75 -1.76 7.08
N ILE A 182 15.00 -1.42 6.73
CA ILE A 182 15.28 -0.54 5.58
C ILE A 182 14.84 -1.22 4.29
N GLU A 183 15.18 -2.49 4.09
CA GLU A 183 14.77 -3.27 2.92
C GLU A 183 13.24 -3.30 2.80
N ASP A 184 12.54 -3.61 3.89
CA ASP A 184 11.07 -3.66 3.93
C ASP A 184 10.43 -2.30 3.58
N ILE A 185 10.95 -1.20 4.13
CA ILE A 185 10.44 0.16 3.86
C ILE A 185 10.74 0.57 2.42
N VAL A 186 11.95 0.32 1.94
CA VAL A 186 12.35 0.66 0.57
C VAL A 186 11.52 -0.12 -0.44
N ASP A 187 11.19 -1.40 -0.16
CA ASP A 187 10.31 -2.19 -1.00
C ASP A 187 8.89 -1.61 -1.08
N GLN A 188 8.34 -1.17 0.04
CA GLN A 188 7.04 -0.51 0.08
C GLN A 188 7.05 0.78 -0.73
N ILE A 189 8.06 1.65 -0.54
CA ILE A 189 8.22 2.90 -1.29
C ILE A 189 8.34 2.62 -2.79
N PHE A 190 9.18 1.67 -3.16
CA PHE A 190 9.40 1.28 -4.56
C PHE A 190 8.11 0.77 -5.22
N ASN A 191 7.35 -0.06 -4.51
CA ASN A 191 6.09 -0.58 -5.00
C ASN A 191 5.05 0.51 -5.21
N ASP A 192 4.94 1.46 -4.30
CA ASP A 192 3.94 2.52 -4.38
C ASP A 192 4.28 3.60 -5.42
N THR A 193 5.56 3.73 -5.77
CA THR A 193 6.02 4.77 -6.70
C THR A 193 6.21 4.28 -8.14
N VAL A 194 6.81 3.11 -8.33
CA VAL A 194 7.30 2.70 -9.67
C VAL A 194 6.98 1.26 -10.08
N ALA A 195 6.67 0.36 -9.12
CA ALA A 195 6.47 -1.07 -9.39
C ALA A 195 4.98 -1.47 -9.42
N ASN A 196 4.10 -0.57 -9.71
CA ASN A 196 2.67 -0.85 -9.72
C ASN A 196 2.31 -1.77 -10.89
N TRP A 197 2.06 -3.03 -10.58
CA TRP A 197 1.71 -4.13 -11.49
C TRP A 197 0.21 -4.27 -11.64
#